data_942055a5956bd95cf2ad55571d33c526
#
_entry.id   942055a5956bd95cf2ad55571d33c526
#
_cell.length_a   1.000
_cell.length_b   1.000
_cell.length_c   1.000
_cell.angle_alpha   90.00
_cell.angle_beta   90.00
_cell.angle_gamma   90.00
#
_symmetry.space_group_name_H-M   'P 1'
#
loop_
_entity.id
_entity.type
_entity.pdbx_description
1 polymer ?
#
loop_
_entity_poly.entity_id
_entity_poly.type
_entity_poly.pdbx_seq_one_letter_code
_entity_poly.pdbx_strand_id
1 'polypeptide(L)'
;MLAAVSATSFALMVGIFTAAAEERPPPAIACGGAIIARGTATRALDGRGFVLADGREVRLSGIEVPPLPLPDRPDPAAGGGEAARQELAAKLAGSEIVLRQAEAQPTDRYGRLVGYGFRTAPAGEILLQSELLAAGFARVASRAGDRACAAELLSRENGARRGKLGLWAGPYYESLDAEHPAEVLAQRGRFALVEGKVVSVRESGPIIYVNFGRHWATDFTVTILKRNARSFLAAGIEPRKLADRRVRVRGWIEERGGPQIEASRPEQIELTESE
;
A
#
# COMPACT_ATOMS: atom_id res chain seq x y z
N MET A 1 -31.00 -41.33 -77.09
CA MET A 1 -31.57 -40.31 -76.18
C MET A 1 -30.95 -40.46 -74.81
N LEU A 2 -29.89 -39.71 -74.56
CA LEU A 2 -29.28 -39.67 -73.23
C LEU A 2 -29.62 -38.30 -72.60
N ALA A 3 -30.27 -38.37 -71.41
CA ALA A 3 -30.56 -37.17 -70.66
C ALA A 3 -29.41 -36.90 -69.67
N ALA A 4 -28.81 -35.74 -69.75
CA ALA A 4 -27.80 -35.25 -68.78
C ALA A 4 -28.46 -34.66 -67.56
N VAL A 5 -28.11 -35.20 -66.38
CA VAL A 5 -28.54 -34.63 -65.09
C VAL A 5 -27.40 -33.69 -64.56
N SER A 6 -27.72 -32.40 -64.48
CA SER A 6 -26.82 -31.39 -63.94
C SER A 6 -26.94 -31.34 -62.42
N ALA A 7 -25.85 -31.62 -61.69
CA ALA A 7 -25.80 -31.47 -60.25
C ALA A 7 -25.30 -30.10 -59.85
N THR A 8 -26.16 -29.27 -59.23
CA THR A 8 -25.83 -27.92 -58.72
C THR A 8 -25.31 -28.10 -57.26
N SER A 9 -24.02 -27.90 -57.06
CA SER A 9 -23.41 -27.86 -55.72
C SER A 9 -23.71 -26.52 -55.02
N PHE A 10 -24.43 -26.59 -53.93
CA PHE A 10 -24.69 -25.42 -53.04
C PHE A 10 -23.58 -25.37 -51.98
N ALA A 11 -22.67 -24.41 -52.08
CA ALA A 11 -21.64 -24.18 -51.09
C ALA A 11 -22.22 -23.37 -49.91
N LEU A 12 -22.31 -24.00 -48.74
CA LEU A 12 -22.73 -23.37 -47.48
C LEU A 12 -21.52 -22.61 -46.91
N MET A 13 -21.51 -21.27 -47.02
CA MET A 13 -20.54 -20.42 -46.30
C MET A 13 -20.98 -20.31 -44.83
N VAL A 14 -20.23 -20.99 -43.94
CA VAL A 14 -20.34 -20.79 -42.50
C VAL A 14 -19.50 -19.57 -42.12
N GLY A 15 -20.13 -18.44 -41.87
CA GLY A 15 -19.50 -17.24 -41.33
C GLY A 15 -19.14 -17.47 -39.85
N ILE A 16 -17.85 -17.53 -39.56
CA ILE A 16 -17.34 -17.54 -38.21
C ILE A 16 -17.43 -16.11 -37.64
N PHE A 17 -18.47 -15.81 -36.89
CA PHE A 17 -18.53 -14.58 -36.07
C PHE A 17 -17.59 -14.77 -34.86
N THR A 18 -16.39 -14.22 -34.96
CA THR A 18 -15.55 -14.00 -33.78
C THR A 18 -16.17 -12.87 -32.99
N ALA A 19 -16.89 -13.20 -31.92
CA ALA A 19 -17.26 -12.22 -30.91
C ALA A 19 -15.98 -11.67 -30.27
N ALA A 20 -15.65 -10.42 -30.58
CA ALA A 20 -14.65 -9.68 -29.85
C ALA A 20 -15.11 -9.63 -28.38
N ALA A 21 -14.36 -10.23 -27.48
CA ALA A 21 -14.61 -10.09 -26.05
C ALA A 21 -14.46 -8.61 -25.72
N GLU A 22 -15.56 -7.95 -25.39
CA GLU A 22 -15.59 -6.58 -24.91
C GLU A 22 -14.84 -6.55 -23.58
N GLU A 23 -13.59 -6.06 -23.63
CA GLU A 23 -12.72 -5.97 -22.47
C GLU A 23 -13.38 -5.02 -21.49
N ARG A 24 -13.97 -5.59 -20.40
CA ARG A 24 -14.63 -4.80 -19.36
C ARG A 24 -13.61 -3.82 -18.81
N PRO A 25 -13.90 -2.49 -18.80
CA PRO A 25 -12.98 -1.52 -18.25
C PRO A 25 -12.62 -1.93 -16.81
N PRO A 26 -11.36 -1.77 -16.40
CA PRO A 26 -10.93 -2.11 -15.04
C PRO A 26 -11.83 -1.37 -14.05
N PRO A 27 -12.21 -2.00 -12.94
CA PRO A 27 -13.07 -1.38 -11.93
C PRO A 27 -12.44 -0.05 -11.49
N ALA A 28 -13.27 1.00 -11.43
CA ALA A 28 -12.81 2.31 -10.99
C ALA A 28 -12.11 2.17 -9.64
N ILE A 29 -10.87 2.65 -9.52
CA ILE A 29 -10.08 2.55 -8.30
C ILE A 29 -10.80 3.32 -7.20
N ALA A 30 -11.23 2.62 -6.16
CA ALA A 30 -12.06 3.13 -5.07
C ALA A 30 -11.26 3.91 -4.02
N CYS A 31 -10.27 4.74 -4.44
CA CYS A 31 -9.49 5.55 -3.52
C CYS A 31 -9.88 7.04 -3.61
N GLY A 32 -10.10 7.65 -2.44
CA GLY A 32 -10.35 9.07 -2.31
C GLY A 32 -11.80 9.50 -2.52
N GLY A 33 -12.12 10.67 -1.96
CA GLY A 33 -13.42 11.33 -2.03
C GLY A 33 -13.50 12.39 -3.12
N ALA A 34 -14.00 13.58 -2.74
CA ALA A 34 -14.13 14.72 -3.65
C ALA A 34 -12.79 15.17 -4.24
N ILE A 35 -12.82 15.73 -5.42
CA ILE A 35 -11.65 16.33 -6.04
C ILE A 35 -11.30 17.62 -5.28
N ILE A 36 -10.06 17.75 -4.82
CA ILE A 36 -9.57 18.90 -4.06
C ILE A 36 -8.55 19.75 -4.86
N ALA A 37 -7.97 19.20 -5.92
CA ALA A 37 -7.10 19.93 -6.82
C ALA A 37 -7.01 19.25 -8.20
N ARG A 38 -6.65 20.05 -9.21
CA ARG A 38 -6.22 19.61 -10.54
C ARG A 38 -5.03 20.47 -10.96
N GLY A 39 -4.15 19.93 -11.80
CA GLY A 39 -3.05 20.67 -12.39
C GLY A 39 -1.90 19.78 -12.80
N THR A 40 -0.90 20.33 -13.48
CA THR A 40 0.34 19.65 -13.83
C THR A 40 1.34 19.76 -12.67
N ALA A 41 2.13 18.72 -12.45
CA ALA A 41 3.22 18.76 -11.49
C ALA A 41 4.47 19.37 -12.13
N THR A 42 5.22 20.17 -11.36
CA THR A 42 6.46 20.79 -11.83
C THR A 42 7.70 20.06 -11.36
N ARG A 43 7.68 19.48 -10.15
CA ARG A 43 8.80 18.72 -9.60
C ARG A 43 8.36 17.81 -8.46
N ALA A 44 9.01 16.67 -8.30
CA ALA A 44 8.91 15.82 -7.12
C ALA A 44 9.83 16.35 -6.00
N LEU A 45 9.30 16.40 -4.78
CA LEU A 45 10.02 16.82 -3.58
C LEU A 45 10.72 15.64 -2.90
N ASP A 46 10.00 14.52 -2.81
CA ASP A 46 10.45 13.22 -2.30
C ASP A 46 9.66 12.11 -3.00
N GLY A 47 9.71 10.88 -2.54
CA GLY A 47 9.01 9.74 -3.15
C GLY A 47 7.47 9.78 -3.05
N ARG A 48 6.88 10.75 -2.32
CA ARG A 48 5.42 10.93 -2.18
C ARG A 48 4.96 12.38 -2.15
N GLY A 49 5.87 13.32 -2.37
CA GLY A 49 5.59 14.76 -2.37
C GLY A 49 5.95 15.41 -3.68
N PHE A 50 5.15 16.36 -4.16
CA PHE A 50 5.42 17.12 -5.38
C PHE A 50 4.77 18.52 -5.33
N VAL A 51 5.16 19.38 -6.27
CA VAL A 51 4.64 20.74 -6.42
C VAL A 51 3.82 20.81 -7.69
N LEU A 52 2.62 21.40 -7.61
CA LEU A 52 1.79 21.77 -8.75
C LEU A 52 2.27 23.06 -9.42
N ALA A 53 1.86 23.31 -10.66
CA ALA A 53 2.24 24.52 -11.41
C ALA A 53 1.78 25.83 -10.76
N ASP A 54 0.76 25.79 -9.93
CA ASP A 54 0.27 26.94 -9.14
C ASP A 54 1.03 27.14 -7.82
N GLY A 55 2.07 26.34 -7.57
CA GLY A 55 2.94 26.43 -6.39
C GLY A 55 2.45 25.65 -5.17
N ARG A 56 1.26 25.05 -5.19
CA ARG A 56 0.78 24.23 -4.07
C ARG A 56 1.58 22.94 -3.95
N GLU A 57 1.97 22.62 -2.73
CA GLU A 57 2.62 21.34 -2.42
C GLU A 57 1.56 20.25 -2.18
N VAL A 58 1.83 19.07 -2.69
CA VAL A 58 1.00 17.86 -2.53
C VAL A 58 1.79 16.80 -1.81
N ARG A 59 1.13 16.08 -0.89
CA ARG A 59 1.62 14.87 -0.25
C ARG A 59 0.65 13.72 -0.53
N LEU A 60 1.14 12.68 -1.15
CA LEU A 60 0.37 11.46 -1.41
C LEU A 60 0.06 10.74 -0.09
N SER A 61 -1.22 10.47 0.15
CA SER A 61 -1.73 9.73 1.32
C SER A 61 -1.67 8.23 1.09
N GLY A 62 -1.73 7.46 2.17
CA GLY A 62 -1.85 6.00 2.11
C GLY A 62 -0.57 5.24 1.84
N ILE A 63 0.55 5.92 1.61
CA ILE A 63 1.87 5.30 1.38
C ILE A 63 2.97 5.89 2.26
N GLU A 64 3.97 5.06 2.56
CA GLU A 64 5.24 5.44 3.16
C GLU A 64 6.39 5.14 2.18
N VAL A 65 7.33 6.07 2.10
CA VAL A 65 8.52 5.99 1.24
C VAL A 65 9.77 6.20 2.09
N PRO A 66 10.95 5.74 1.66
CA PRO A 66 12.18 6.06 2.34
C PRO A 66 12.41 7.57 2.38
N PRO A 67 12.94 8.10 3.47
CA PRO A 67 13.32 9.52 3.51
C PRO A 67 14.46 9.79 2.52
N LEU A 68 14.54 11.03 2.07
CA LEU A 68 15.77 11.51 1.41
C LEU A 68 16.93 11.53 2.42
N PRO A 69 18.15 11.31 1.98
CA PRO A 69 19.30 11.40 2.85
C PRO A 69 19.43 12.81 3.44
N LEU A 70 19.79 12.89 4.71
CA LEU A 70 20.08 14.15 5.37
C LEU A 70 21.60 14.42 5.29
N PRO A 71 22.02 15.69 5.15
CA PRO A 71 23.42 16.04 5.31
C PRO A 71 23.97 15.47 6.64
N ASP A 72 25.17 14.95 6.62
CA ASP A 72 25.89 14.44 7.79
C ASP A 72 25.27 13.25 8.54
N ARG A 73 24.31 12.55 7.91
CA ARG A 73 23.72 11.32 8.44
C ARG A 73 23.83 10.16 7.43
N PRO A 74 24.11 8.93 7.90
CA PRO A 74 24.04 7.77 7.03
C PRO A 74 22.65 7.66 6.38
N ASP A 75 22.60 7.37 5.09
CA ASP A 75 21.36 7.07 4.39
C ASP A 75 20.91 5.63 4.73
N PRO A 76 19.84 5.46 5.52
CA PRO A 76 19.42 4.13 5.93
C PRO A 76 18.85 3.30 4.78
N ALA A 77 18.44 3.96 3.70
CA ALA A 77 17.84 3.34 2.54
C ALA A 77 18.81 3.18 1.36
N ALA A 78 20.10 3.51 1.57
CA ALA A 78 21.16 3.39 0.55
C ALA A 78 20.73 3.95 -0.83
N GLY A 79 20.24 5.19 -0.86
CA GLY A 79 19.73 5.85 -2.07
C GLY A 79 18.25 5.60 -2.36
N GLY A 80 17.58 4.79 -1.56
CA GLY A 80 16.17 4.43 -1.79
C GLY A 80 15.21 5.61 -1.79
N GLY A 81 15.48 6.66 -0.98
CA GLY A 81 14.67 7.88 -0.98
C GLY A 81 14.77 8.65 -2.30
N GLU A 82 15.96 8.74 -2.85
CA GLU A 82 16.19 9.38 -4.15
C GLU A 82 15.60 8.54 -5.30
N ALA A 83 15.75 7.21 -5.24
CA ALA A 83 15.14 6.31 -6.21
C ALA A 83 13.61 6.44 -6.24
N ALA A 84 12.97 6.50 -5.05
CA ALA A 84 11.52 6.72 -4.95
C ALA A 84 11.11 8.10 -5.47
N ARG A 85 11.90 9.16 -5.24
CA ARG A 85 11.67 10.49 -5.78
C ARG A 85 11.75 10.51 -7.31
N GLN A 86 12.73 9.84 -7.88
CA GLN A 86 12.91 9.73 -9.33
C GLN A 86 11.75 8.96 -9.99
N GLU A 87 11.31 7.87 -9.37
CA GLU A 87 10.16 7.10 -9.84
C GLU A 87 8.89 7.96 -9.84
N LEU A 88 8.61 8.70 -8.76
CA LEU A 88 7.49 9.63 -8.73
C LEU A 88 7.62 10.70 -9.82
N ALA A 89 8.79 11.31 -9.98
CA ALA A 89 9.04 12.32 -11.00
C ALA A 89 8.74 11.78 -12.42
N ALA A 90 9.12 10.56 -12.72
CA ALA A 90 8.85 9.91 -14.00
C ALA A 90 7.34 9.73 -14.26
N LYS A 91 6.56 9.38 -13.21
CA LYS A 91 5.08 9.24 -13.32
C LYS A 91 4.36 10.58 -13.47
N LEU A 92 4.93 11.65 -12.92
CA LEU A 92 4.37 13.01 -13.01
C LEU A 92 4.65 13.70 -14.36
N ALA A 93 5.72 13.29 -15.04
CA ALA A 93 6.18 13.97 -16.25
C ALA A 93 5.09 14.03 -17.35
N GLY A 94 4.73 15.26 -17.78
CA GLY A 94 3.76 15.51 -18.84
C GLY A 94 2.31 15.10 -18.51
N SER A 95 2.01 14.76 -17.25
CA SER A 95 0.67 14.31 -16.85
C SER A 95 -0.12 15.43 -16.16
N GLU A 96 -1.40 15.52 -16.46
CA GLU A 96 -2.35 16.22 -15.59
C GLU A 96 -2.66 15.35 -14.37
N ILE A 97 -2.63 15.96 -13.19
CA ILE A 97 -2.88 15.31 -11.91
C ILE A 97 -4.22 15.76 -11.37
N VAL A 98 -5.05 14.78 -11.00
CA VAL A 98 -6.27 14.98 -10.24
C VAL A 98 -6.00 14.52 -8.82
N LEU A 99 -6.16 15.40 -7.84
CA LEU A 99 -6.00 15.05 -6.43
C LEU A 99 -7.38 14.88 -5.80
N ARG A 100 -7.61 13.70 -5.19
CA ARG A 100 -8.84 13.38 -4.46
C ARG A 100 -8.58 13.36 -2.96
N GLN A 101 -9.54 13.82 -2.21
CA GLN A 101 -9.48 13.94 -0.75
C GLN A 101 -9.28 12.56 -0.09
N ALA A 102 -8.31 12.48 0.82
CA ALA A 102 -8.02 11.28 1.59
C ALA A 102 -8.70 11.29 2.96
N GLU A 103 -8.79 12.45 3.60
CA GLU A 103 -9.34 12.65 4.94
C GLU A 103 -10.21 13.91 4.97
N ALA A 104 -10.97 14.11 6.06
CA ALA A 104 -11.85 15.27 6.23
C ALA A 104 -11.12 16.62 6.09
N GLN A 105 -9.88 16.68 6.55
CA GLN A 105 -9.00 17.84 6.37
C GLN A 105 -8.15 17.65 5.10
N PRO A 106 -8.28 18.51 4.08
CA PRO A 106 -7.53 18.33 2.82
C PRO A 106 -6.07 18.78 2.91
N THR A 107 -5.66 19.41 4.02
CA THR A 107 -4.30 19.91 4.22
C THR A 107 -3.69 19.42 5.52
N ASP A 108 -2.39 19.24 5.52
CA ASP A 108 -1.62 18.96 6.74
C ASP A 108 -1.24 20.26 7.49
N ARG A 109 -0.57 20.10 8.63
CA ARG A 109 -0.11 21.23 9.47
C ARG A 109 0.90 22.16 8.78
N TYR A 110 1.44 21.75 7.64
CA TYR A 110 2.39 22.54 6.84
C TYR A 110 1.72 23.22 5.64
N GLY A 111 0.39 23.11 5.50
CA GLY A 111 -0.38 23.68 4.40
C GLY A 111 -0.32 22.87 3.10
N ARG A 112 0.29 21.67 3.11
CA ARG A 112 0.36 20.82 1.92
C ARG A 112 -0.98 20.11 1.73
N LEU A 113 -1.44 20.02 0.48
CA LEU A 113 -2.59 19.21 0.12
C LEU A 113 -2.29 17.72 0.35
N VAL A 114 -3.18 17.01 1.03
CA VAL A 114 -3.03 15.58 1.33
C VAL A 114 -4.14 14.80 0.63
N GLY A 115 -3.76 13.86 -0.24
CA GLY A 115 -4.76 13.14 -1.01
C GLY A 115 -4.24 11.97 -1.82
N TYR A 116 -5.15 11.38 -2.58
CA TYR A 116 -4.86 10.37 -3.58
C TYR A 116 -4.65 11.06 -4.93
N GLY A 117 -3.46 10.88 -5.51
CA GLY A 117 -3.08 11.48 -6.78
C GLY A 117 -3.39 10.54 -7.95
N PHE A 118 -4.11 11.04 -8.93
CA PHE A 118 -4.41 10.32 -10.16
C PHE A 118 -3.76 11.07 -11.31
N ARG A 119 -3.00 10.38 -12.15
CA ARG A 119 -2.54 10.93 -13.42
C ARG A 119 -3.49 10.52 -14.53
N THR A 120 -3.71 11.42 -15.48
CA THR A 120 -4.49 11.14 -16.68
C THR A 120 -3.67 10.28 -17.64
N ALA A 121 -4.27 9.21 -18.16
CA ALA A 121 -3.71 8.34 -19.19
C ALA A 121 -4.78 8.05 -20.26
N PRO A 122 -4.42 7.57 -21.47
CA PRO A 122 -5.38 7.29 -22.53
C PRO A 122 -6.50 6.32 -22.12
N ALA A 123 -6.21 5.38 -21.23
CA ALA A 123 -7.18 4.40 -20.70
C ALA A 123 -7.97 4.88 -19.49
N GLY A 124 -7.78 6.14 -19.04
CA GLY A 124 -8.43 6.71 -17.87
C GLY A 124 -7.45 7.19 -16.79
N GLU A 125 -7.97 7.44 -15.60
CA GLU A 125 -7.15 7.87 -14.46
C GLU A 125 -6.40 6.69 -13.82
N ILE A 126 -5.11 6.88 -13.53
CA ILE A 126 -4.26 5.89 -12.87
C ILE A 126 -3.81 6.45 -11.52
N LEU A 127 -4.01 5.68 -10.47
CA LEU A 127 -3.62 6.04 -9.12
C LEU A 127 -2.08 5.98 -8.96
N LEU A 128 -1.44 7.10 -8.68
CA LEU A 128 0.02 7.21 -8.50
C LEU A 128 0.54 6.29 -7.40
N GLN A 129 -0.20 6.20 -6.29
CA GLN A 129 0.15 5.32 -5.17
C GLN A 129 0.21 3.86 -5.60
N SER A 130 -0.74 3.39 -6.40
CA SER A 130 -0.75 2.02 -6.93
C SER A 130 0.46 1.75 -7.83
N GLU A 131 0.86 2.73 -8.64
CA GLU A 131 2.05 2.60 -9.49
C GLU A 131 3.35 2.54 -8.66
N LEU A 132 3.50 3.43 -7.68
CA LEU A 132 4.68 3.44 -6.80
C LEU A 132 4.80 2.16 -5.98
N LEU A 133 3.67 1.64 -5.47
CA LEU A 133 3.61 0.37 -4.74
C LEU A 133 3.95 -0.81 -5.65
N ALA A 134 3.36 -0.87 -6.85
CA ALA A 134 3.61 -1.95 -7.81
C ALA A 134 5.06 -1.96 -8.32
N ALA A 135 5.69 -0.80 -8.44
CA ALA A 135 7.11 -0.67 -8.77
C ALA A 135 8.05 -0.94 -7.58
N GLY A 136 7.52 -1.07 -6.36
CA GLY A 136 8.29 -1.37 -5.16
C GLY A 136 9.01 -0.18 -4.52
N PHE A 137 8.60 1.06 -4.83
CA PHE A 137 9.22 2.27 -4.26
C PHE A 137 8.44 2.88 -3.09
N ALA A 138 7.33 2.26 -2.71
CA ALA A 138 6.53 2.63 -1.55
C ALA A 138 6.06 1.39 -0.78
N ARG A 139 5.67 1.60 0.49
CA ARG A 139 4.92 0.67 1.32
C ARG A 139 3.57 1.27 1.69
N VAL A 140 2.57 0.44 1.90
CA VAL A 140 1.26 0.90 2.37
C VAL A 140 1.40 1.44 3.79
N ALA A 141 0.92 2.65 4.02
CA ALA A 141 0.96 3.32 5.33
C ALA A 141 -0.02 2.68 6.32
N SER A 142 0.09 3.05 7.61
CA SER A 142 -0.87 2.64 8.66
C SER A 142 -2.30 3.12 8.40
N ARG A 143 -2.48 4.14 7.55
CA ARG A 143 -3.79 4.63 7.07
C ARG A 143 -3.77 4.65 5.55
N ALA A 144 -4.53 3.78 4.96
CA ALA A 144 -4.58 3.58 3.51
C ALA A 144 -5.99 3.85 2.91
N GLY A 145 -6.75 4.74 3.54
CA GLY A 145 -8.10 5.09 3.10
C GLY A 145 -9.18 4.21 3.69
N ASP A 146 -10.24 3.97 2.92
CA ASP A 146 -11.25 2.99 3.27
C ASP A 146 -10.76 1.55 2.96
N ARG A 147 -11.61 0.57 3.27
CA ARG A 147 -11.26 -0.84 3.12
C ARG A 147 -10.96 -1.23 1.66
N ALA A 148 -11.68 -0.68 0.70
CA ALA A 148 -11.52 -1.03 -0.71
C ALA A 148 -10.20 -0.45 -1.25
N CYS A 149 -9.91 0.81 -0.91
CA CYS A 149 -8.65 1.45 -1.25
C CYS A 149 -7.47 0.73 -0.60
N ALA A 150 -7.56 0.41 0.70
CA ALA A 150 -6.51 -0.33 1.42
C ALA A 150 -6.23 -1.69 0.79
N ALA A 151 -7.26 -2.44 0.40
CA ALA A 151 -7.12 -3.74 -0.26
C ALA A 151 -6.40 -3.63 -1.61
N GLU A 152 -6.73 -2.64 -2.42
CA GLU A 152 -6.05 -2.37 -3.70
C GLU A 152 -4.56 -2.05 -3.47
N LEU A 153 -4.26 -1.11 -2.56
CA LEU A 153 -2.88 -0.71 -2.27
C LEU A 153 -2.05 -1.88 -1.73
N LEU A 154 -2.60 -2.68 -0.80
CA LEU A 154 -1.96 -3.88 -0.28
C LEU A 154 -1.72 -4.94 -1.36
N SER A 155 -2.65 -5.11 -2.29
CA SER A 155 -2.49 -6.03 -3.42
C SER A 155 -1.29 -5.64 -4.29
N ARG A 156 -1.11 -4.34 -4.58
CA ARG A 156 0.03 -3.82 -5.36
C ARG A 156 1.35 -4.01 -4.62
N GLU A 157 1.39 -3.67 -3.33
CA GLU A 157 2.58 -3.90 -2.50
C GLU A 157 2.95 -5.38 -2.44
N ASN A 158 1.96 -6.27 -2.24
CA ASN A 158 2.19 -7.71 -2.16
C ASN A 158 2.77 -8.28 -3.47
N GLY A 159 2.33 -7.76 -4.62
CA GLY A 159 2.90 -8.10 -5.92
C GLY A 159 4.38 -7.72 -6.01
N ALA A 160 4.71 -6.47 -5.66
CA ALA A 160 6.07 -5.97 -5.68
C ALA A 160 7.00 -6.71 -4.70
N ARG A 161 6.52 -7.00 -3.49
CA ARG A 161 7.27 -7.74 -2.48
C ARG A 161 7.58 -9.16 -2.92
N ARG A 162 6.60 -9.91 -3.44
CA ARG A 162 6.82 -11.27 -3.98
C ARG A 162 7.78 -11.27 -5.16
N GLY A 163 7.67 -10.26 -6.03
CA GLY A 163 8.55 -10.07 -7.19
C GLY A 163 9.91 -9.47 -6.84
N LYS A 164 10.18 -9.13 -5.57
CA LYS A 164 11.39 -8.42 -5.12
C LYS A 164 11.69 -7.19 -5.98
N LEU A 165 10.64 -6.41 -6.33
CA LEU A 165 10.77 -5.23 -7.19
C LEU A 165 11.23 -4.00 -6.38
N GLY A 166 11.96 -3.10 -7.06
CA GLY A 166 12.41 -1.85 -6.47
C GLY A 166 13.18 -2.06 -5.17
N LEU A 167 12.75 -1.40 -4.11
CA LEU A 167 13.39 -1.45 -2.78
C LEU A 167 13.15 -2.77 -2.03
N TRP A 168 12.25 -3.64 -2.50
CA TRP A 168 12.07 -4.99 -1.98
C TRP A 168 13.18 -5.96 -2.39
N ALA A 169 14.04 -5.58 -3.35
CA ALA A 169 15.24 -6.34 -3.71
C ALA A 169 16.36 -6.20 -2.67
N GLY A 170 16.28 -5.18 -1.80
CA GLY A 170 17.29 -4.88 -0.78
C GLY A 170 16.74 -4.98 0.65
N PRO A 171 17.62 -4.89 1.65
CA PRO A 171 17.28 -5.15 3.05
C PRO A 171 16.38 -4.05 3.67
N TYR A 172 16.30 -2.86 3.07
CA TYR A 172 15.58 -1.73 3.68
C TYR A 172 14.08 -1.99 3.88
N TYR A 173 13.43 -2.73 2.96
CA TYR A 173 12.01 -3.09 3.03
C TYR A 173 11.77 -4.50 3.57
N GLU A 174 12.83 -5.24 3.88
CA GLU A 174 12.70 -6.57 4.46
C GLU A 174 11.91 -6.54 5.76
N SER A 175 11.07 -7.56 5.96
CA SER A 175 10.30 -7.67 7.20
C SER A 175 11.24 -8.07 8.34
N LEU A 176 11.09 -7.40 9.49
CA LEU A 176 11.81 -7.74 10.71
C LEU A 176 11.17 -8.96 11.36
N ASP A 177 11.97 -9.78 12.03
CA ASP A 177 11.48 -10.91 12.81
C ASP A 177 11.11 -10.47 14.23
N ALA A 178 9.88 -10.74 14.63
CA ALA A 178 9.37 -10.45 15.97
C ALA A 178 10.10 -11.23 17.07
N GLU A 179 10.77 -12.36 16.73
CA GLU A 179 11.56 -13.16 17.67
C GLU A 179 12.91 -12.51 18.01
N HIS A 180 13.31 -11.45 17.27
CA HIS A 180 14.50 -10.66 17.50
C HIS A 180 14.16 -9.22 17.96
N PRO A 181 13.62 -9.04 19.17
CA PRO A 181 13.10 -7.75 19.61
C PRO A 181 14.17 -6.65 19.67
N ALA A 182 15.42 -6.98 19.87
CA ALA A 182 16.51 -6.01 19.85
C ALA A 182 16.73 -5.40 18.44
N GLU A 183 16.57 -6.19 17.38
CA GLU A 183 16.67 -5.72 16.00
C GLU A 183 15.45 -4.87 15.64
N VAL A 184 14.25 -5.25 16.11
CA VAL A 184 13.04 -4.45 15.96
C VAL A 184 13.21 -3.11 16.69
N LEU A 185 13.70 -3.10 17.92
CA LEU A 185 13.93 -1.89 18.70
C LEU A 185 14.96 -0.96 18.06
N ALA A 186 15.99 -1.51 17.41
CA ALA A 186 16.97 -0.73 16.65
C ALA A 186 16.34 0.10 15.51
N GLN A 187 15.13 -0.25 15.08
CA GLN A 187 14.35 0.51 14.09
C GLN A 187 13.37 1.52 14.73
N ARG A 188 13.53 1.84 16.02
CA ARG A 188 12.68 2.84 16.70
C ARG A 188 12.60 4.15 15.92
N GLY A 189 11.38 4.68 15.79
CA GLY A 189 11.10 5.90 15.02
C GLY A 189 11.04 5.69 13.51
N ARG A 190 11.09 4.44 13.03
CA ARG A 190 10.93 4.09 11.62
C ARG A 190 9.63 3.34 11.38
N PHE A 191 9.10 3.49 10.19
CA PHE A 191 8.02 2.65 9.69
C PHE A 191 8.58 1.32 9.22
N ALA A 192 8.07 0.21 9.74
CA ALA A 192 8.55 -1.13 9.43
C ALA A 192 7.40 -2.14 9.26
N LEU A 193 7.74 -3.28 8.68
CA LEU A 193 6.95 -4.50 8.72
C LEU A 193 7.64 -5.45 9.71
N VAL A 194 6.87 -6.03 10.62
CA VAL A 194 7.36 -7.04 11.59
C VAL A 194 6.53 -8.30 11.43
N GLU A 195 7.17 -9.44 11.27
CA GLU A 195 6.51 -10.75 11.14
C GLU A 195 6.84 -11.66 12.31
N GLY A 196 5.87 -12.45 12.72
CA GLY A 196 6.09 -13.45 13.75
C GLY A 196 4.85 -14.23 14.12
N LYS A 197 5.04 -15.25 14.95
CA LYS A 197 3.96 -16.00 15.57
C LYS A 197 3.49 -15.30 16.84
N VAL A 198 2.20 -15.05 16.94
CA VAL A 198 1.60 -14.49 18.17
C VAL A 198 1.62 -15.56 19.27
N VAL A 199 2.27 -15.26 20.38
CA VAL A 199 2.37 -16.15 21.52
C VAL A 199 1.15 -16.06 22.43
N SER A 200 0.64 -14.84 22.66
CA SER A 200 -0.55 -14.64 23.49
C SER A 200 -1.25 -13.34 23.16
N VAL A 201 -2.55 -13.28 23.48
CA VAL A 201 -3.32 -12.05 23.46
C VAL A 201 -3.88 -11.79 24.85
N ARG A 202 -3.70 -10.58 25.36
CA ARG A 202 -4.17 -10.15 26.67
C ARG A 202 -4.88 -8.81 26.58
N GLU A 203 -5.81 -8.59 27.51
CA GLU A 203 -6.50 -7.31 27.62
C GLU A 203 -6.21 -6.70 29.00
N SER A 204 -5.84 -5.43 28.98
CA SER A 204 -5.68 -4.66 30.22
C SER A 204 -6.20 -3.23 29.99
N GLY A 205 -7.13 -2.81 30.83
CA GLY A 205 -7.80 -1.52 30.67
C GLY A 205 -8.39 -1.33 29.25
N PRO A 206 -8.06 -0.23 28.56
CA PRO A 206 -8.58 0.07 27.23
C PRO A 206 -7.79 -0.60 26.09
N ILE A 207 -6.78 -1.42 26.37
CA ILE A 207 -5.82 -1.92 25.39
C ILE A 207 -5.93 -3.44 25.26
N ILE A 208 -5.80 -3.93 24.02
CA ILE A 208 -5.55 -5.33 23.67
C ILE A 208 -4.07 -5.43 23.31
N TYR A 209 -3.34 -6.31 23.96
CA TYR A 209 -1.94 -6.61 23.73
C TYR A 209 -1.83 -7.91 22.96
N VAL A 210 -1.21 -7.86 21.79
CA VAL A 210 -0.85 -9.02 20.95
C VAL A 210 0.64 -9.22 21.12
N ASN A 211 1.05 -10.24 21.90
CA ASN A 211 2.43 -10.45 22.31
C ASN A 211 3.10 -11.52 21.45
N PHE A 212 4.32 -11.25 21.04
CA PHE A 212 5.14 -12.15 20.22
C PHE A 212 6.18 -12.92 21.04
N GLY A 213 6.26 -12.66 22.34
CA GLY A 213 7.12 -13.38 23.26
C GLY A 213 6.47 -13.53 24.62
N ARG A 214 7.23 -14.11 25.59
CA ARG A 214 6.76 -14.36 26.95
C ARG A 214 7.14 -13.24 27.93
N HIS A 215 8.08 -12.39 27.55
CA HIS A 215 8.61 -11.29 28.37
C HIS A 215 8.07 -9.97 27.84
N TRP A 216 6.85 -9.64 28.21
CA TRP A 216 6.12 -8.45 27.74
C TRP A 216 6.90 -7.12 27.88
N ALA A 217 7.88 -7.05 28.76
CA ALA A 217 8.70 -5.85 28.99
C ALA A 217 9.86 -5.70 28.00
N THR A 218 10.18 -6.73 27.21
CA THR A 218 11.34 -6.73 26.31
C THR A 218 10.97 -7.22 24.91
N ASP A 219 9.97 -8.08 24.81
CA ASP A 219 9.58 -8.70 23.54
C ASP A 219 8.70 -7.77 22.71
N PHE A 220 8.66 -8.02 21.41
CA PHE A 220 7.82 -7.24 20.51
C PHE A 220 6.33 -7.43 20.84
N THR A 221 5.59 -6.33 20.85
CA THR A 221 4.17 -6.29 21.16
C THR A 221 3.43 -5.39 20.18
N VAL A 222 2.23 -5.82 19.76
CA VAL A 222 1.29 -4.96 19.04
C VAL A 222 0.16 -4.58 19.99
N THR A 223 -0.17 -3.29 20.03
CA THR A 223 -1.28 -2.79 20.82
C THR A 223 -2.44 -2.34 19.95
N ILE A 224 -3.66 -2.70 20.38
CA ILE A 224 -4.90 -2.28 19.74
C ILE A 224 -5.78 -1.64 20.81
N LEU A 225 -6.22 -0.41 20.58
CA LEU A 225 -7.21 0.21 21.47
C LEU A 225 -8.57 -0.49 21.30
N LYS A 226 -9.23 -0.86 22.40
CA LYS A 226 -10.53 -1.56 22.37
C LYS A 226 -11.60 -0.82 21.58
N ARG A 227 -11.57 0.51 21.55
CA ARG A 227 -12.46 1.34 20.73
C ARG A 227 -12.33 1.04 19.23
N ASN A 228 -11.15 0.56 18.78
CA ASN A 228 -10.88 0.20 17.39
C ASN A 228 -11.23 -1.27 17.08
N ALA A 229 -11.45 -2.12 18.09
CA ALA A 229 -11.67 -3.56 17.90
C ALA A 229 -12.82 -3.88 16.93
N ARG A 230 -13.88 -3.04 16.92
CA ARG A 230 -15.01 -3.20 16.01
C ARG A 230 -14.60 -3.13 14.53
N SER A 231 -13.66 -2.24 14.18
CA SER A 231 -13.16 -2.12 12.79
C SER A 231 -12.35 -3.35 12.37
N PHE A 232 -11.58 -3.93 13.30
CA PHE A 232 -10.85 -5.19 13.05
C PHE A 232 -11.81 -6.36 12.84
N LEU A 233 -12.84 -6.49 13.68
CA LEU A 233 -13.87 -7.52 13.51
C LEU A 233 -14.60 -7.39 12.17
N ALA A 234 -14.98 -6.18 11.77
CA ALA A 234 -15.62 -5.91 10.48
C ALA A 234 -14.71 -6.27 9.28
N ALA A 235 -13.39 -6.24 9.46
CA ALA A 235 -12.42 -6.68 8.46
C ALA A 235 -12.09 -8.18 8.51
N GLY A 236 -12.73 -8.94 9.41
CA GLY A 236 -12.49 -10.37 9.58
C GLY A 236 -11.27 -10.69 10.46
N ILE A 237 -10.68 -9.69 11.10
CA ILE A 237 -9.59 -9.87 12.06
C ILE A 237 -10.19 -9.79 13.46
N GLU A 238 -10.25 -10.92 14.16
CA GLU A 238 -10.65 -10.95 15.56
C GLU A 238 -9.39 -10.94 16.43
N PRO A 239 -9.06 -9.80 17.10
CA PRO A 239 -7.78 -9.68 17.80
C PRO A 239 -7.54 -10.79 18.83
N ARG A 240 -8.60 -11.25 19.53
CA ARG A 240 -8.51 -12.32 20.54
C ARG A 240 -8.13 -13.69 19.95
N LYS A 241 -8.41 -13.92 18.66
CA LYS A 241 -8.11 -15.16 17.94
C LYS A 241 -6.77 -15.13 17.19
N LEU A 242 -5.96 -14.10 17.41
CA LEU A 242 -4.63 -14.02 16.79
C LEU A 242 -3.60 -14.91 17.50
N ALA A 243 -3.86 -15.37 18.73
CA ALA A 243 -2.98 -16.32 19.43
C ALA A 243 -2.71 -17.54 18.52
N ASP A 244 -1.45 -17.98 18.50
CA ASP A 244 -0.92 -19.05 17.66
C ASP A 244 -0.93 -18.81 16.15
N ARG A 245 -1.43 -17.66 15.68
CA ARG A 245 -1.41 -17.28 14.26
C ARG A 245 -0.09 -16.58 13.93
N ARG A 246 0.38 -16.79 12.70
CA ARG A 246 1.48 -16.02 12.14
C ARG A 246 0.93 -14.78 11.46
N VAL A 247 1.49 -13.62 11.80
CA VAL A 247 1.02 -12.33 11.28
C VAL A 247 2.18 -11.46 10.83
N ARG A 248 1.91 -10.57 9.89
CA ARG A 248 2.75 -9.44 9.52
C ARG A 248 2.05 -8.18 9.98
N VAL A 249 2.77 -7.34 10.71
CA VAL A 249 2.26 -6.07 11.23
C VAL A 249 3.06 -4.91 10.68
N ARG A 250 2.39 -3.86 10.25
CA ARG A 250 3.01 -2.64 9.74
C ARG A 250 2.75 -1.45 10.64
N GLY A 251 3.75 -0.62 10.83
CA GLY A 251 3.59 0.58 11.63
C GLY A 251 4.92 1.21 12.04
N TRP A 252 4.82 2.27 12.80
CA TRP A 252 5.96 2.95 13.40
C TRP A 252 6.42 2.18 14.64
N ILE A 253 7.71 1.89 14.70
CA ILE A 253 8.30 1.24 15.88
C ILE A 253 8.44 2.27 16.99
N GLU A 254 7.77 2.03 18.09
CA GLU A 254 7.88 2.77 19.34
C GLU A 254 8.59 1.92 20.40
N GLU A 255 9.01 2.55 21.49
CA GLU A 255 9.55 1.89 22.68
C GLU A 255 8.64 2.18 23.87
N ARG A 256 8.05 1.13 24.44
CA ARG A 256 7.27 1.19 25.69
C ARG A 256 7.53 -0.09 26.50
N GLY A 257 8.66 -0.10 27.21
CA GLY A 257 9.25 -1.33 27.70
C GLY A 257 10.06 -1.95 26.56
N GLY A 258 9.49 -2.91 25.82
CA GLY A 258 10.04 -3.45 24.57
C GLY A 258 9.61 -2.67 23.33
N PRO A 259 10.01 -3.15 22.12
CA PRO A 259 9.55 -2.60 20.85
C PRO A 259 8.06 -2.84 20.65
N GLN A 260 7.36 -1.82 20.13
CA GLN A 260 5.90 -1.83 20.00
C GLN A 260 5.46 -1.19 18.69
N ILE A 261 4.34 -1.71 18.14
CA ILE A 261 3.54 -1.03 17.10
C ILE A 261 2.12 -0.83 17.65
N GLU A 262 1.56 0.39 17.55
CA GLU A 262 0.14 0.62 17.75
C GLU A 262 -0.61 0.34 16.44
N ALA A 263 -1.48 -0.66 16.44
CA ALA A 263 -2.38 -0.94 15.33
C ALA A 263 -3.74 -0.29 15.58
N SER A 264 -4.04 0.76 14.83
CA SER A 264 -5.29 1.51 14.90
C SER A 264 -6.30 1.12 13.81
N ARG A 265 -5.84 0.40 12.78
CA ARG A 265 -6.59 0.01 11.61
C ARG A 265 -6.32 -1.46 11.24
N PRO A 266 -7.33 -2.19 10.71
CA PRO A 266 -7.17 -3.60 10.36
C PRO A 266 -6.13 -3.85 9.26
N GLU A 267 -5.96 -2.95 8.31
CA GLU A 267 -4.97 -3.04 7.25
C GLU A 267 -3.52 -3.04 7.73
N GLN A 268 -3.28 -2.76 9.01
CA GLN A 268 -1.96 -2.89 9.62
C GLN A 268 -1.59 -4.33 9.97
N ILE A 269 -2.56 -5.25 10.00
CA ILE A 269 -2.33 -6.66 10.35
C ILE A 269 -2.72 -7.55 9.19
N GLU A 270 -1.77 -8.27 8.65
CA GLU A 270 -1.97 -9.30 7.63
C GLU A 270 -1.78 -10.68 8.28
N LEU A 271 -2.74 -11.59 8.09
CA LEU A 271 -2.54 -13.00 8.42
C LEU A 271 -1.61 -13.60 7.36
N THR A 272 -0.48 -14.16 7.79
CA THR A 272 0.42 -14.90 6.91
C THR A 272 0.18 -16.39 7.13
N GLU A 273 0.02 -17.14 6.03
CA GLU A 273 -0.01 -18.60 6.10
C GLU A 273 1.37 -19.10 6.49
N SER A 274 1.43 -20.18 7.30
CA SER A 274 2.70 -20.88 7.55
C SER A 274 3.11 -21.52 6.21
N GLU A 275 4.27 -21.13 5.69
CA GLU A 275 4.92 -21.89 4.63
C GLU A 275 5.29 -23.29 5.12
#